data_66319960340c825571285fc7e383c57d
#
_entry.id   66319960340c825571285fc7e383c57d
#
_cell.length_a   1.000
_cell.length_b   1.000
_cell.length_c   1.000
_cell.angle_alpha   90.00
_cell.angle_beta   90.00
_cell.angle_gamma   90.00
#
_symmetry.space_group_name_H-M   'P 1'
#
loop_
_entity.id
_entity.type
_entity.pdbx_description
1 polymer ?
#
loop_
_entity_poly.entity_id
_entity_poly.type
_entity_poly.pdbx_seq_one_letter_code
_entity_poly.pdbx_strand_id
1 'polypeptide(L)'
;MEDYKASRVAFRNVLKDDADNVFREDILYYIAMSSYNFAHNSIPSKQRERYLTFVDDYYNFIGEIPDSRYRRELDNVYKKAQKALGREVGAVDEDMSEKDFAKERKKVLKEAKKAEKAVKN
;
A
#
# COMPACT_ATOMS: atom_id res chain seq x y z
N MET A 1 11.82 -8.84 10.22
CA MET A 1 10.93 -8.91 9.05
C MET A 1 9.51 -9.29 9.39
N GLU A 2 9.33 -10.20 10.32
CA GLU A 2 8.03 -10.53 10.88
C GLU A 2 7.38 -9.34 11.58
N ASP A 3 8.20 -8.40 12.05
CA ASP A 3 7.77 -7.23 12.80
C ASP A 3 6.93 -6.23 11.99
N TYR A 4 7.09 -6.20 10.66
CA TYR A 4 6.32 -5.28 9.82
C TYR A 4 4.83 -5.55 9.88
N LYS A 5 4.44 -6.82 9.83
CA LYS A 5 3.03 -7.19 9.88
C LYS A 5 2.43 -6.90 11.24
N ALA A 6 3.16 -7.23 12.30
CA ALA A 6 2.75 -6.96 13.67
C ALA A 6 2.64 -5.47 13.93
N SER A 7 3.63 -4.67 13.48
CA SER A 7 3.63 -3.22 13.62
C SER A 7 2.44 -2.59 12.91
N ARG A 8 2.13 -3.05 11.70
CA ARG A 8 1.00 -2.55 10.92
C ARG A 8 -0.32 -2.79 11.65
N VAL A 9 -0.51 -3.97 12.22
CA VAL A 9 -1.70 -4.30 12.99
C VAL A 9 -1.80 -3.43 14.24
N ALA A 10 -0.69 -3.25 14.96
CA ALA A 10 -0.66 -2.43 16.17
C ALA A 10 -1.02 -0.98 15.86
N PHE A 11 -0.45 -0.39 14.80
CA PHE A 11 -0.76 0.98 14.39
C PHE A 11 -2.22 1.13 13.98
N ARG A 12 -2.78 0.17 13.25
CA ARG A 12 -4.19 0.22 12.86
C ARG A 12 -5.12 0.13 14.08
N ASN A 13 -4.75 -0.66 15.08
CA ASN A 13 -5.52 -0.75 16.32
C ASN A 13 -5.54 0.58 17.08
N VAL A 14 -4.40 1.28 17.13
CA VAL A 14 -4.33 2.61 17.73
C VAL A 14 -5.28 3.58 17.03
N LEU A 15 -5.30 3.58 15.69
CA LEU A 15 -6.18 4.46 14.91
C LEU A 15 -7.66 4.11 15.07
N LYS A 16 -7.96 2.83 15.26
CA LYS A 16 -9.33 2.36 15.47
C LYS A 16 -9.87 2.81 16.82
N ASP A 17 -9.03 2.74 17.86
CA ASP A 17 -9.42 3.09 19.22
C ASP A 17 -9.42 4.61 19.46
N ASP A 18 -8.60 5.36 18.73
CA ASP A 18 -8.48 6.81 18.87
C ASP A 18 -8.35 7.46 17.50
N ALA A 19 -9.48 7.66 16.84
CA ALA A 19 -9.53 8.23 15.48
C ALA A 19 -9.02 9.67 15.41
N ASP A 20 -9.10 10.41 16.54
CA ASP A 20 -8.66 11.81 16.61
C ASP A 20 -7.23 11.95 17.16
N ASN A 21 -6.46 10.86 17.17
CA ASN A 21 -5.10 10.85 17.66
C ASN A 21 -4.27 11.93 16.93
N VAL A 22 -3.53 12.74 17.71
CA VAL A 22 -2.70 13.82 17.14
C VAL A 22 -1.57 13.30 16.25
N PHE A 23 -1.21 12.05 16.39
CA PHE A 23 -0.18 11.39 15.58
C PHE A 23 -0.76 10.61 14.41
N ARG A 24 -2.05 10.81 14.11
CA ARG A 24 -2.71 10.05 13.04
C ARG A 24 -1.97 10.12 11.70
N GLU A 25 -1.53 11.32 11.32
CA GLU A 25 -0.76 11.50 10.09
C GLU A 25 0.53 10.68 10.11
N ASP A 26 1.28 10.76 11.22
CA ASP A 26 2.53 10.00 11.37
C ASP A 26 2.28 8.49 11.37
N ILE A 27 1.23 8.05 12.05
CA ILE A 27 0.88 6.62 12.12
C ILE A 27 0.52 6.08 10.73
N LEU A 28 -0.30 6.80 9.98
CA LEU A 28 -0.68 6.39 8.63
C LEU A 28 0.54 6.36 7.70
N TYR A 29 1.47 7.30 7.88
CA TYR A 29 2.73 7.30 7.15
C TYR A 29 3.55 6.05 7.47
N TYR A 30 3.71 5.72 8.76
CA TYR A 30 4.47 4.53 9.15
C TYR A 30 3.81 3.23 8.67
N ILE A 31 2.49 3.17 8.66
CA ILE A 31 1.77 2.01 8.10
C ILE A 31 2.14 1.83 6.62
N ALA A 32 2.07 2.90 5.83
CA ALA A 32 2.39 2.85 4.41
C ALA A 32 3.85 2.47 4.18
N MET A 33 4.78 3.09 4.90
CA MET A 33 6.20 2.80 4.74
C MET A 33 6.56 1.39 5.19
N SER A 34 5.93 0.90 6.26
CA SER A 34 6.12 -0.48 6.71
C SER A 34 5.64 -1.48 5.67
N SER A 35 4.50 -1.21 5.04
CA SER A 35 3.99 -2.06 3.95
C SER A 35 4.93 -2.07 2.75
N TYR A 36 5.49 -0.92 2.38
CA TYR A 36 6.45 -0.83 1.29
C TYR A 36 7.73 -1.61 1.62
N ASN A 37 8.31 -1.38 2.79
CA ASN A 37 9.53 -2.06 3.20
C ASN A 37 9.34 -3.56 3.29
N PHE A 38 8.19 -4.01 3.77
CA PHE A 38 7.86 -5.44 3.82
C PHE A 38 7.83 -6.03 2.41
N ALA A 39 7.20 -5.35 1.46
CA ALA A 39 7.15 -5.80 0.07
C ALA A 39 8.54 -5.83 -0.57
N HIS A 40 9.29 -4.74 -0.38
CA HIS A 40 10.61 -4.58 -0.97
C HIS A 40 11.58 -5.68 -0.51
N ASN A 41 11.50 -6.07 0.76
CA ASN A 41 12.37 -7.08 1.36
C ASN A 41 11.81 -8.50 1.30
N SER A 42 10.71 -8.70 0.60
CA SER A 42 10.08 -10.01 0.47
C SER A 42 10.67 -10.82 -0.67
N ILE A 43 10.49 -12.15 -0.61
CA ILE A 43 10.85 -13.02 -1.72
C ILE A 43 10.01 -12.69 -2.95
N PRO A 44 10.54 -12.87 -4.18
CA PRO A 44 9.84 -12.45 -5.40
C PRO A 44 8.40 -12.95 -5.53
N SER A 45 8.13 -14.19 -5.14
CA SER A 45 6.80 -14.77 -5.23
C SER A 45 5.74 -14.09 -4.36
N LYS A 46 6.18 -13.31 -3.35
CA LYS A 46 5.29 -12.60 -2.43
C LYS A 46 5.26 -11.09 -2.65
N GLN A 47 6.17 -10.56 -3.46
CA GLN A 47 6.31 -9.12 -3.64
C GLN A 47 5.07 -8.47 -4.24
N ARG A 48 4.48 -9.07 -5.25
CA ARG A 48 3.30 -8.51 -5.91
C ARG A 48 2.17 -8.23 -4.93
N GLU A 49 1.80 -9.24 -4.15
CA GLU A 49 0.74 -9.16 -3.15
C GLU A 49 1.03 -8.06 -2.13
N ARG A 50 2.27 -7.99 -1.69
CA ARG A 50 2.68 -7.05 -0.65
C ARG A 50 2.82 -5.62 -1.16
N TYR A 51 3.25 -5.42 -2.41
CA TYR A 51 3.21 -4.09 -3.03
C TYR A 51 1.78 -3.59 -3.21
N LEU A 52 0.84 -4.48 -3.52
CA LEU A 52 -0.58 -4.10 -3.64
C LEU A 52 -1.14 -3.64 -2.29
N THR A 53 -0.72 -4.25 -1.19
CA THR A 53 -1.08 -3.81 0.15
C THR A 53 -0.56 -2.39 0.41
N PHE A 54 0.68 -2.11 0.01
CA PHE A 54 1.24 -0.76 0.10
C PHE A 54 0.42 0.24 -0.72
N VAL A 55 0.05 -0.11 -1.94
CA VAL A 55 -0.75 0.76 -2.82
C VAL A 55 -2.08 1.11 -2.15
N ASP A 56 -2.71 0.15 -1.50
CA ASP A 56 -3.95 0.39 -0.75
C ASP A 56 -3.72 1.37 0.41
N ASP A 57 -2.67 1.16 1.18
CA ASP A 57 -2.30 2.05 2.28
C ASP A 57 -1.98 3.46 1.79
N TYR A 58 -1.30 3.57 0.64
CA TYR A 58 -0.99 4.85 0.01
C TYR A 58 -2.27 5.61 -0.35
N TYR A 59 -3.22 4.95 -1.01
CA TYR A 59 -4.47 5.60 -1.39
C TYR A 59 -5.31 6.01 -0.17
N ASN A 60 -5.31 5.20 0.87
CA ASN A 60 -5.98 5.56 2.11
C ASN A 60 -5.36 6.80 2.73
N PHE A 61 -4.03 6.89 2.71
CA PHE A 61 -3.32 8.04 3.24
C PHE A 61 -3.66 9.32 2.49
N ILE A 62 -3.51 9.32 1.17
CA ILE A 62 -3.76 10.54 0.37
C ILE A 62 -5.23 10.92 0.33
N GLY A 63 -6.13 9.96 0.50
CA GLY A 63 -7.56 10.23 0.58
C GLY A 63 -7.93 10.97 1.86
N GLU A 64 -7.26 10.67 2.97
CA GLU A 64 -7.48 11.35 4.25
C GLU A 64 -6.71 12.67 4.37
N ILE A 65 -5.45 12.66 3.94
CA ILE A 65 -4.53 13.80 4.16
C ILE A 65 -3.84 14.16 2.84
N PRO A 66 -4.56 14.75 1.88
CA PRO A 66 -3.99 15.04 0.56
C PRO A 66 -2.85 16.06 0.60
N ASP A 67 -2.84 16.94 1.59
CA ASP A 67 -1.81 17.98 1.74
C ASP A 67 -0.75 17.63 2.79
N SER A 68 -0.58 16.35 3.08
CA SER A 68 0.38 15.88 4.07
C SER A 68 1.82 16.27 3.72
N ARG A 69 2.60 16.58 4.75
CA ARG A 69 4.05 16.79 4.63
C ARG A 69 4.78 15.56 4.10
N TYR A 70 4.19 14.38 4.23
CA TYR A 70 4.75 13.12 3.73
C TYR A 70 4.35 12.82 2.28
N ARG A 71 3.47 13.63 1.69
CA ARG A 71 2.93 13.37 0.36
C ARG A 71 4.00 13.16 -0.70
N ARG A 72 4.99 14.04 -0.72
CA ARG A 72 6.06 14.00 -1.71
C ARG A 72 6.87 12.71 -1.61
N GLU A 73 7.23 12.34 -0.40
CA GLU A 73 7.98 11.11 -0.16
C GLU A 73 7.16 9.88 -0.55
N LEU A 74 5.90 9.85 -0.12
CA LEU A 74 5.01 8.73 -0.45
C LEU A 74 4.74 8.61 -1.94
N ASP A 75 4.61 9.73 -2.66
CA ASP A 75 4.45 9.72 -4.11
C ASP A 75 5.67 9.08 -4.79
N ASN A 76 6.88 9.39 -4.30
CA ASN A 76 8.10 8.81 -4.84
C ASN A 76 8.17 7.31 -4.58
N VAL A 77 7.81 6.88 -3.37
CA VAL A 77 7.78 5.47 -3.01
C VAL A 77 6.72 4.73 -3.82
N TYR A 78 5.58 5.36 -4.03
CA TYR A 78 4.50 4.82 -4.86
C TYR A 78 4.97 4.56 -6.30
N LYS A 79 5.74 5.50 -6.87
CA LYS A 79 6.31 5.30 -8.22
C LYS A 79 7.22 4.09 -8.27
N LYS A 80 8.00 3.87 -7.21
CA LYS A 80 8.86 2.68 -7.12
C LYS A 80 8.03 1.40 -7.06
N ALA A 81 6.96 1.41 -6.29
CA ALA A 81 6.06 0.27 -6.19
C ALA A 81 5.38 -0.02 -7.54
N GLN A 82 4.96 1.02 -8.25
CA GLN A 82 4.38 0.89 -9.58
C GLN A 82 5.34 0.26 -10.57
N LYS A 83 6.61 0.67 -10.54
CA LYS A 83 7.62 0.08 -11.40
C LYS A 83 7.81 -1.41 -11.11
N ALA A 84 7.83 -1.77 -9.83
CA ALA A 84 7.94 -3.17 -9.44
C ALA A 84 6.73 -3.99 -9.92
N LEU A 85 5.53 -3.46 -9.78
CA LEU A 85 4.30 -4.10 -10.24
C LEU A 85 4.20 -4.12 -11.76
N GLY A 86 4.64 -3.06 -12.44
CA GLY A 86 4.60 -2.94 -13.89
C GLY A 86 5.47 -3.96 -14.63
N ARG A 87 6.52 -4.43 -13.99
CA ARG A 87 7.38 -5.47 -14.57
C ARG A 87 6.66 -6.82 -14.68
N GLU A 88 5.66 -7.05 -13.84
CA GLU A 88 4.94 -8.31 -13.80
C GLU A 88 3.53 -8.24 -14.41
N VAL A 89 2.91 -7.05 -14.39
CA VAL A 89 1.48 -6.91 -14.70
C VAL A 89 1.22 -6.01 -15.93
N GLY A 90 2.26 -5.52 -16.57
CA GLY A 90 2.14 -4.55 -17.67
C GLY A 90 2.15 -3.12 -17.12
N ALA A 91 2.65 -2.20 -17.96
CA ALA A 91 2.84 -0.82 -17.56
C ALA A 91 1.51 -0.13 -17.24
N VAL A 92 1.42 0.45 -16.06
CA VAL A 92 0.34 1.39 -15.75
C VAL A 92 0.70 2.70 -16.45
N ASP A 93 -0.22 3.21 -17.27
CA ASP A 93 -0.02 4.44 -18.02
C ASP A 93 0.08 5.62 -17.04
N GLU A 94 1.18 6.38 -17.12
CA GLU A 94 1.39 7.55 -16.27
C GLU A 94 0.34 8.64 -16.49
N ASP A 95 -0.32 8.62 -17.64
CA ASP A 95 -1.38 9.58 -17.99
C ASP A 95 -2.77 9.13 -17.54
N MET A 96 -2.85 8.01 -16.83
CA MET A 96 -4.12 7.49 -16.33
C MET A 96 -4.71 8.41 -15.28
N SER A 97 -6.00 8.71 -15.39
CA SER A 97 -6.69 9.53 -14.41
C SER A 97 -6.76 8.82 -13.05
N GLU A 98 -6.89 9.58 -11.97
CA GLU A 98 -7.02 9.01 -10.62
C GLU A 98 -8.17 8.01 -10.53
N LYS A 99 -9.26 8.29 -11.24
CA LYS A 99 -10.44 7.43 -11.27
C LYS A 99 -10.15 6.10 -11.97
N ASP A 100 -9.47 6.15 -13.11
CA ASP A 100 -9.09 4.95 -13.86
C ASP A 100 -8.07 4.14 -13.07
N PHE A 101 -7.16 4.82 -12.42
CA PHE A 101 -6.16 4.19 -11.55
C PHE A 101 -6.81 3.47 -10.38
N ALA A 102 -7.82 4.08 -9.75
CA ALA A 102 -8.55 3.46 -8.66
C ALA A 102 -9.29 2.19 -9.10
N LYS A 103 -9.85 2.18 -10.31
CA LYS A 103 -10.50 1.00 -10.88
C LYS A 103 -9.49 -0.12 -11.11
N GLU A 104 -8.35 0.21 -11.68
CA GLU A 104 -7.30 -0.76 -11.96
C GLU A 104 -6.75 -1.35 -10.66
N ARG A 105 -6.54 -0.50 -9.65
CA ARG A 105 -6.12 -0.93 -8.32
C ARG A 105 -7.09 -1.93 -7.72
N LYS A 106 -8.41 -1.63 -7.76
CA LYS A 106 -9.44 -2.52 -7.24
C LYS A 106 -9.43 -3.87 -7.94
N LYS A 107 -9.28 -3.86 -9.26
CA LYS A 107 -9.23 -5.07 -10.07
C LYS A 107 -8.04 -5.94 -9.69
N VAL A 108 -6.86 -5.33 -9.58
CA VAL A 108 -5.63 -6.05 -9.25
C VAL A 108 -5.68 -6.59 -7.83
N LEU A 109 -6.19 -5.81 -6.87
CA LEU A 109 -6.36 -6.26 -5.50
C LEU A 109 -7.32 -7.45 -5.40
N LYS A 110 -8.40 -7.41 -6.18
CA LYS A 110 -9.38 -8.49 -6.22
C LYS A 110 -8.74 -9.78 -6.76
N GLU A 111 -7.94 -9.69 -7.81
CA GLU A 111 -7.21 -10.82 -8.37
C GLU A 111 -6.18 -11.37 -7.38
N ALA A 112 -5.48 -10.49 -6.67
CA ALA A 112 -4.51 -10.89 -5.67
C ALA A 112 -5.18 -11.63 -4.50
N LYS A 113 -6.35 -11.18 -4.06
CA LYS A 113 -7.12 -11.85 -3.01
C LYS A 113 -7.61 -13.22 -3.45
N LYS A 114 -8.01 -13.37 -4.71
CA LYS A 114 -8.40 -14.68 -5.27
C LYS A 114 -7.22 -15.64 -5.30
N ALA A 115 -6.06 -15.16 -5.72
CA ALA A 115 -4.85 -15.97 -5.76
C ALA A 115 -4.43 -16.39 -4.35
N GLU A 116 -4.55 -15.50 -3.38
CA GLU A 116 -4.24 -15.77 -1.98
C GLU A 116 -5.17 -16.85 -1.41
N LYS A 117 -6.48 -16.76 -1.70
CA LYS A 117 -7.45 -17.77 -1.28
C LYS A 117 -7.17 -19.13 -1.90
N ALA A 118 -6.77 -19.16 -3.17
CA ALA A 118 -6.43 -20.41 -3.86
C ALA A 118 -5.21 -21.08 -3.23
N VAL A 119 -4.26 -20.32 -2.75
CA VAL A 119 -3.04 -20.84 -2.10
C VAL A 119 -3.31 -21.37 -0.69
N LYS A 120 -4.31 -20.82 0.00
CA LYS A 120 -4.64 -21.25 1.38
C LYS A 120 -5.45 -22.54 1.44
N ASN A 121 -5.94 -23.01 0.35
CA ASN A 121 -6.67 -24.27 0.24
C ASN A 121 -5.74 -25.37 -0.27
#